data_9562cefcf17ebd62ab7f1b12a2953a8c
#
_entry.id   9562cefcf17ebd62ab7f1b12a2953a8c
#
_cell.length_a   1.000
_cell.length_b   1.000
_cell.length_c   1.000
_cell.angle_alpha   90.00
_cell.angle_beta   90.00
_cell.angle_gamma   90.00
#
_symmetry.space_group_name_H-M   'P 1'
#
loop_
_entity.id
_entity.type
_entity.pdbx_description
1 polymer ?
#
loop_
_entity_poly.entity_id
_entity_poly.type
_entity_poly.pdbx_seq_one_letter_code
_entity_poly.pdbx_strand_id
1 'polypeptide(L)'
;MTYRYAIVALSELLLVTREAERGVSACAQTARSEPLRRLFTMLAARYRAAAVELRELVDRMGVDPGIRCVIPGAASRGWVRVHAALALNDDGALVDECERGEDHALEVYRNALDDHLPEFVRQVVLRQFETLMNDRHRIRLLASEPCADLAVVASYGEPARQ
;
A
#
# COMPACT_ATOMS: atom_id res chain seq x y z
N MET A 1 -14.30 -25.70 1.57
CA MET A 1 -13.57 -25.17 2.73
C MET A 1 -12.47 -24.18 2.34
N THR A 2 -11.85 -24.32 1.21
CA THR A 2 -10.74 -23.46 0.73
C THR A 2 -11.12 -21.97 0.60
N TYR A 3 -12.34 -21.65 0.22
CA TYR A 3 -12.79 -20.27 0.03
C TYR A 3 -12.88 -19.45 1.33
N ARG A 4 -13.13 -20.06 2.47
CA ARG A 4 -13.27 -19.33 3.74
C ARG A 4 -11.93 -18.68 4.18
N TYR A 5 -10.83 -19.40 4.05
CA TYR A 5 -9.49 -18.87 4.34
C TYR A 5 -9.10 -17.77 3.34
N ALA A 6 -9.35 -18.00 2.06
CA ALA A 6 -9.09 -16.98 1.03
C ALA A 6 -9.89 -15.70 1.25
N ILE A 7 -11.13 -15.78 1.74
CA ILE A 7 -11.96 -14.62 2.07
C ILE A 7 -11.36 -13.83 3.23
N VAL A 8 -10.89 -14.51 4.27
CA VAL A 8 -10.22 -13.85 5.41
C VAL A 8 -8.96 -13.13 4.94
N ALA A 9 -8.10 -13.82 4.21
CA ALA A 9 -6.87 -13.25 3.66
C ALA A 9 -7.16 -12.03 2.75
N LEU A 10 -8.14 -12.12 1.85
CA LEU A 10 -8.54 -11.01 0.99
C LEU A 10 -9.11 -9.83 1.79
N SER A 11 -9.82 -10.09 2.88
CA SER A 11 -10.36 -9.04 3.75
C SER A 11 -9.23 -8.29 4.47
N GLU A 12 -8.22 -8.99 4.94
CA GLU A 12 -7.03 -8.40 5.56
C GLU A 12 -6.21 -7.59 4.53
N LEU A 13 -6.00 -8.14 3.34
CA LEU A 13 -5.34 -7.44 2.24
C LEU A 13 -6.09 -6.17 1.85
N LEU A 14 -7.41 -6.23 1.73
CA LEU A 14 -8.24 -5.08 1.39
C LEU A 14 -8.17 -3.99 2.48
N LEU A 15 -8.13 -4.39 3.74
CA LEU A 15 -8.01 -3.47 4.87
C LEU A 15 -6.66 -2.74 4.83
N VAL A 16 -5.54 -3.48 4.80
CA VAL A 16 -4.20 -2.89 4.79
C VAL A 16 -3.96 -2.01 3.57
N THR A 17 -4.47 -2.42 2.41
CA THR A 17 -4.35 -1.66 1.16
C THR A 17 -5.09 -0.32 1.23
N ARG A 18 -6.29 -0.29 1.80
CA ARG A 18 -7.06 0.95 1.99
C ARG A 18 -6.44 1.87 3.04
N GLU A 19 -5.89 1.31 4.10
CA GLU A 19 -5.18 2.09 5.11
C GLU A 19 -3.92 2.71 4.53
N ALA A 20 -3.16 1.96 3.75
CA ALA A 20 -1.99 2.47 3.04
C ALA A 20 -2.38 3.57 2.04
N GLU A 21 -3.45 3.41 1.26
CA GLU A 21 -3.97 4.45 0.36
C GLU A 21 -4.24 5.75 1.11
N ARG A 22 -4.95 5.67 2.25
CA ARG A 22 -5.29 6.86 3.05
C ARG A 22 -4.05 7.54 3.63
N GLY A 23 -3.11 6.74 4.18
CA GLY A 23 -1.87 7.25 4.76
C GLY A 23 -1.01 7.96 3.73
N VAL A 24 -0.78 7.33 2.58
CA VAL A 24 0.03 7.89 1.50
C VAL A 24 -0.66 9.12 0.86
N SER A 25 -1.99 9.11 0.73
CA SER A 25 -2.75 10.28 0.25
C SER A 25 -2.59 11.48 1.18
N ALA A 26 -2.61 11.26 2.48
CA ALA A 26 -2.38 12.32 3.46
C ALA A 26 -0.93 12.85 3.38
N CYS A 27 0.06 11.97 3.21
CA CYS A 27 1.45 12.37 2.96
C CYS A 27 1.59 13.20 1.68
N ALA A 28 0.91 12.82 0.60
CA ALA A 28 0.91 13.58 -0.66
C ALA A 28 0.37 15.01 -0.51
N GLN A 29 -0.63 15.20 0.36
CA GLN A 29 -1.21 16.52 0.63
C GLN A 29 -0.31 17.40 1.51
N THR A 30 0.54 16.79 2.34
CA THR A 30 1.36 17.49 3.33
C THR A 30 2.80 17.72 2.86
N ALA A 31 3.33 16.86 1.99
CA ALA A 31 4.70 16.93 1.50
C ALA A 31 5.03 18.31 0.89
N ARG A 32 6.17 18.87 1.26
CA ARG A 32 6.68 20.14 0.76
C ARG A 32 7.41 19.98 -0.56
N SER A 33 8.20 18.92 -0.66
CA SER A 33 8.96 18.57 -1.87
C SER A 33 8.02 18.09 -2.97
N GLU A 34 8.11 18.72 -4.14
CA GLU A 34 7.32 18.31 -5.32
C GLU A 34 7.61 16.88 -5.78
N PRO A 35 8.88 16.39 -5.82
CA PRO A 35 9.16 15.00 -6.13
C PRO A 35 8.49 14.01 -5.16
N LEU A 36 8.50 14.29 -3.86
CA LEU A 36 7.81 13.46 -2.86
C LEU A 36 6.30 13.48 -3.03
N ARG A 37 5.72 14.65 -3.29
CA ARG A 37 4.29 14.78 -3.55
C ARG A 37 3.86 13.93 -4.74
N ARG A 38 4.64 13.94 -5.83
CA ARG A 38 4.38 13.09 -7.02
C ARG A 38 4.50 11.61 -6.68
N LEU A 39 5.54 11.21 -5.94
CA LEU A 39 5.72 9.83 -5.53
C LEU A 39 4.52 9.35 -4.70
N PHE A 40 4.15 10.08 -3.65
CA PHE A 40 3.03 9.71 -2.77
C PHE A 40 1.70 9.68 -3.53
N THR A 41 1.48 10.61 -4.48
CA THR A 41 0.29 10.59 -5.34
C THR A 41 0.25 9.34 -6.22
N MET A 42 1.38 8.94 -6.80
CA MET A 42 1.48 7.71 -7.58
C MET A 42 1.23 6.47 -6.74
N LEU A 43 1.81 6.38 -5.53
CA LEU A 43 1.60 5.28 -4.61
C LEU A 43 0.13 5.17 -4.19
N ALA A 44 -0.52 6.31 -3.87
CA ALA A 44 -1.94 6.34 -3.53
C ALA A 44 -2.82 5.80 -4.67
N ALA A 45 -2.53 6.16 -5.92
CA ALA A 45 -3.23 5.65 -7.08
C ALA A 45 -3.05 4.13 -7.26
N ARG A 46 -1.85 3.59 -6.99
CA ARG A 46 -1.57 2.15 -7.04
C ARG A 46 -2.33 1.38 -5.96
N TYR A 47 -2.32 1.87 -4.73
CA TYR A 47 -3.09 1.26 -3.64
C TYR A 47 -4.59 1.28 -3.92
N ARG A 48 -5.10 2.36 -4.50
CA ARG A 48 -6.51 2.43 -4.92
C ARG A 48 -6.84 1.38 -5.98
N ALA A 49 -6.01 1.24 -7.00
CA ALA A 49 -6.19 0.22 -8.03
C ALA A 49 -6.14 -1.20 -7.46
N ALA A 50 -5.17 -1.47 -6.58
CA ALA A 50 -5.07 -2.76 -5.89
C ALA A 50 -6.30 -3.06 -5.03
N ALA A 51 -6.84 -2.09 -4.30
CA ALA A 51 -8.05 -2.24 -3.50
C ALA A 51 -9.29 -2.56 -4.35
N VAL A 52 -9.40 -1.99 -5.54
CA VAL A 52 -10.48 -2.30 -6.49
C VAL A 52 -10.39 -3.75 -6.95
N GLU A 53 -9.22 -4.22 -7.38
CA GLU A 53 -9.01 -5.61 -7.80
C GLU A 53 -9.29 -6.61 -6.67
N LEU A 54 -8.83 -6.33 -5.45
CA LEU A 54 -9.10 -7.18 -4.28
C LEU A 54 -10.59 -7.24 -3.97
N ARG A 55 -11.30 -6.12 -4.11
CA ARG A 55 -12.76 -6.08 -3.92
C ARG A 55 -13.48 -6.92 -4.96
N GLU A 56 -13.09 -6.83 -6.22
CA GLU A 56 -13.65 -7.66 -7.30
C GLU A 56 -13.45 -9.15 -7.05
N LEU A 57 -12.30 -9.56 -6.49
CA LEU A 57 -12.06 -10.94 -6.10
C LEU A 57 -13.01 -11.41 -5.00
N VAL A 58 -13.23 -10.58 -3.98
CA VAL A 58 -14.19 -10.86 -2.89
C VAL A 58 -15.60 -11.03 -3.46
N ASP A 59 -16.02 -10.13 -4.34
CA ASP A 59 -17.35 -10.14 -4.95
C ASP A 59 -17.56 -11.40 -5.83
N ARG A 60 -16.52 -11.83 -6.59
CA ARG A 60 -16.54 -13.07 -7.38
C ARG A 60 -16.67 -14.34 -6.53
N MET A 61 -16.18 -14.31 -5.31
CA MET A 61 -16.26 -15.44 -4.39
C MET A 61 -17.64 -15.59 -3.73
N GLY A 62 -18.59 -14.70 -4.05
CA GLY A 62 -19.97 -14.77 -3.58
C GLY A 62 -20.11 -14.54 -2.07
N VAL A 63 -19.22 -13.74 -1.50
CA VAL A 63 -19.26 -13.41 -0.07
C VAL A 63 -20.41 -12.45 0.20
N ASP A 64 -21.28 -12.80 1.15
CA ASP A 64 -22.27 -11.87 1.66
C ASP A 64 -21.60 -10.57 2.15
N PRO A 65 -21.99 -9.40 1.61
CA PRO A 65 -21.46 -8.11 2.07
C PRO A 65 -21.65 -7.86 3.57
N GLY A 66 -22.49 -8.64 4.24
CA GLY A 66 -22.70 -8.63 5.69
C GLY A 66 -21.58 -9.27 6.50
N ILE A 67 -20.70 -10.10 5.89
CA ILE A 67 -19.53 -10.65 6.55
C ILE A 67 -18.41 -9.60 6.50
N ARG A 68 -18.56 -8.56 7.30
CA ARG A 68 -17.46 -7.64 7.60
C ARG A 68 -16.54 -8.33 8.59
N CYS A 69 -15.42 -8.88 8.12
CA CYS A 69 -14.29 -9.14 9.00
C CYS A 69 -13.76 -7.78 9.50
N VAL A 70 -14.39 -7.27 10.53
CA VAL A 70 -13.88 -6.13 11.28
C VAL A 70 -12.79 -6.69 12.18
N ILE A 71 -11.53 -6.46 11.85
CA ILE A 71 -10.41 -6.67 12.75
C ILE A 71 -10.34 -5.42 13.63
N PRO A 72 -10.83 -5.47 14.89
CA PRO A 72 -10.84 -4.30 15.75
C PRO A 72 -9.40 -3.95 16.18
N GLY A 73 -9.00 -2.72 16.06
CA GLY A 73 -7.83 -2.17 16.75
C GLY A 73 -6.54 -2.00 15.96
N ALA A 74 -6.34 -2.67 14.81
CA ALA A 74 -5.14 -2.47 13.98
C ALA A 74 -5.19 -1.14 13.21
N ALA A 75 -6.35 -0.79 12.68
CA ALA A 75 -6.59 0.43 11.93
C ALA A 75 -6.31 1.72 12.72
N SER A 76 -6.67 1.76 14.00
CA SER A 76 -6.52 2.98 14.80
C SER A 76 -5.06 3.29 15.16
N ARG A 77 -4.21 2.27 15.34
CA ARG A 77 -2.79 2.47 15.70
C ARG A 77 -1.96 2.99 14.54
N GLY A 78 -2.20 2.51 13.33
CA GLY A 78 -1.56 3.02 12.12
C GLY A 78 -1.92 4.48 11.88
N TRP A 79 -3.15 4.86 12.10
CA TRP A 79 -3.65 6.22 11.90
C TRP A 79 -3.06 7.24 12.89
N VAL A 80 -2.85 6.86 14.15
CA VAL A 80 -2.16 7.70 15.14
C VAL A 80 -0.73 8.05 14.69
N ARG A 81 -0.01 7.11 14.12
CA ARG A 81 1.35 7.32 13.59
C ARG A 81 1.37 8.24 12.38
N VAL A 82 0.45 8.06 11.45
CA VAL A 82 0.29 8.95 10.29
C VAL A 82 0.03 10.39 10.77
N HIS A 83 -0.88 10.59 11.69
CA HIS A 83 -1.15 11.91 12.25
C HIS A 83 0.06 12.52 12.94
N ALA A 84 0.83 11.76 13.67
CA ALA A 84 2.06 12.23 14.30
C ALA A 84 3.10 12.68 13.26
N ALA A 85 3.32 11.89 12.19
CA ALA A 85 4.21 12.27 11.10
C ALA A 85 3.76 13.54 10.36
N LEU A 86 2.45 13.67 10.10
CA LEU A 86 1.86 14.86 9.48
C LEU A 86 2.04 16.11 10.33
N ALA A 87 1.92 15.96 11.66
CA ALA A 87 2.07 17.08 12.60
C ALA A 87 3.50 17.62 12.66
N LEU A 88 4.51 16.81 12.38
CA LEU A 88 5.91 17.25 12.32
C LEU A 88 6.20 18.18 11.13
N ASN A 89 5.35 18.11 10.09
CA ASN A 89 5.48 18.92 8.87
C ASN A 89 6.92 18.84 8.27
N ASP A 90 7.49 17.66 8.29
CA ASP A 90 8.83 17.33 7.82
C ASP A 90 8.77 16.19 6.79
N ASP A 91 9.34 16.42 5.61
CA ASP A 91 9.33 15.44 4.52
C ASP A 91 10.06 14.14 4.89
N GLY A 92 11.11 14.19 5.70
CA GLY A 92 11.80 13.02 6.22
C GLY A 92 10.87 12.13 7.06
N ALA A 93 10.10 12.73 7.97
CA ALA A 93 9.12 12.01 8.78
C ALA A 93 8.02 11.36 7.94
N LEU A 94 7.60 12.01 6.84
CA LEU A 94 6.63 11.44 5.91
C LEU A 94 7.20 10.23 5.15
N VAL A 95 8.47 10.30 4.73
CA VAL A 95 9.16 9.18 4.07
C VAL A 95 9.29 7.99 5.03
N ASP A 96 9.73 8.21 6.27
CA ASP A 96 9.86 7.18 7.30
C ASP A 96 8.51 6.49 7.59
N GLU A 97 7.43 7.25 7.65
CA GLU A 97 6.09 6.69 7.87
C GLU A 97 5.59 5.91 6.66
N CYS A 98 5.86 6.41 5.44
CA CYS A 98 5.54 5.71 4.21
C CYS A 98 6.30 4.39 4.12
N GLU A 99 7.60 4.38 4.40
CA GLU A 99 8.43 3.15 4.41
C GLU A 99 7.89 2.10 5.40
N ARG A 100 7.50 2.53 6.59
CA ARG A 100 6.91 1.66 7.59
C ARG A 100 5.55 1.10 7.16
N GLY A 101 4.72 1.91 6.51
CA GLY A 101 3.45 1.48 5.94
C GLY A 101 3.65 0.42 4.84
N GLU A 102 4.64 0.62 3.98
CA GLU A 102 5.02 -0.35 2.94
C GLU A 102 5.52 -1.67 3.53
N ASP A 103 6.37 -1.62 4.58
CA ASP A 103 6.86 -2.82 5.26
C ASP A 103 5.70 -3.63 5.86
N HIS A 104 4.75 -2.96 6.49
CA HIS A 104 3.57 -3.60 7.05
C HIS A 104 2.68 -4.22 5.94
N ALA A 105 2.43 -3.49 4.87
CA ALA A 105 1.66 -4.01 3.75
C ALA A 105 2.34 -5.25 3.14
N LEU A 106 3.65 -5.21 2.91
CA LEU A 106 4.41 -6.34 2.39
C LEU A 106 4.35 -7.57 3.30
N GLU A 107 4.35 -7.38 4.62
CA GLU A 107 4.19 -8.48 5.58
C GLU A 107 2.81 -9.15 5.44
N VAL A 108 1.74 -8.36 5.35
CA VAL A 108 0.36 -8.90 5.18
C VAL A 108 0.23 -9.63 3.83
N TYR A 109 0.79 -9.08 2.75
CA TYR A 109 0.78 -9.74 1.44
C TYR A 109 1.58 -11.05 1.45
N ARG A 110 2.74 -11.09 2.11
CA ARG A 110 3.55 -12.31 2.25
C ARG A 110 2.79 -13.39 3.00
N ASN A 111 2.19 -13.05 4.14
CA ASN A 111 1.39 -13.98 4.92
C ASN A 111 0.22 -14.54 4.11
N ALA A 112 -0.47 -13.71 3.34
CA ALA A 112 -1.55 -14.16 2.45
C ALA A 112 -1.05 -15.11 1.35
N LEU A 113 0.17 -14.90 0.81
CA LEU A 113 0.78 -15.80 -0.19
C LEU A 113 1.24 -17.13 0.38
N ASP A 114 1.53 -17.20 1.68
CA ASP A 114 1.86 -18.45 2.39
C ASP A 114 0.61 -19.29 2.64
N ASP A 115 -0.58 -18.70 2.59
CA ASP A 115 -1.86 -19.38 2.73
C ASP A 115 -2.28 -20.13 1.44
N HIS A 116 -3.25 -21.05 1.59
CA HIS A 116 -3.83 -21.81 0.48
C HIS A 116 -4.85 -20.95 -0.30
N LEU A 117 -4.35 -20.03 -1.11
CA LEU A 117 -5.18 -19.21 -1.99
C LEU A 117 -5.54 -19.97 -3.28
N PRO A 118 -6.78 -19.80 -3.81
CA PRO A 118 -7.11 -20.23 -5.17
C PRO A 118 -6.15 -19.60 -6.18
N GLU A 119 -5.80 -20.33 -7.24
CA GLU A 119 -4.79 -19.87 -8.19
C GLU A 119 -5.08 -18.49 -8.79
N PHE A 120 -6.32 -18.22 -9.16
CA PHE A 120 -6.71 -16.92 -9.71
C PHE A 120 -6.57 -15.76 -8.70
N VAL A 121 -6.71 -16.03 -7.40
CA VAL A 121 -6.47 -15.07 -6.33
C VAL A 121 -4.96 -14.88 -6.12
N ARG A 122 -4.23 -16.00 -6.05
CA ARG A 122 -2.78 -16.00 -5.85
C ARG A 122 -2.05 -15.18 -6.91
N GLN A 123 -2.44 -15.31 -8.18
CA GLN A 123 -1.83 -14.55 -9.28
C GLN A 123 -2.00 -13.03 -9.11
N VAL A 124 -3.16 -12.56 -8.70
CA VAL A 124 -3.41 -11.13 -8.45
C VAL A 124 -2.59 -10.65 -7.24
N VAL A 125 -2.64 -11.39 -6.13
CA VAL A 125 -1.93 -11.03 -4.89
C VAL A 125 -0.42 -11.00 -5.13
N LEU A 126 0.14 -11.98 -5.87
CA LEU A 126 1.57 -12.03 -6.19
C LEU A 126 1.99 -10.81 -7.04
N ARG A 127 1.24 -10.48 -8.08
CA ARG A 127 1.54 -9.31 -8.92
C ARG A 127 1.50 -8.01 -8.10
N GLN A 128 0.54 -7.85 -7.20
CA GLN A 128 0.44 -6.70 -6.32
C GLN A 128 1.62 -6.66 -5.33
N PHE A 129 2.01 -7.80 -4.77
CA PHE A 129 3.17 -7.93 -3.89
C PHE A 129 4.48 -7.50 -4.59
N GLU A 130 4.70 -7.96 -5.82
CA GLU A 130 5.88 -7.55 -6.61
C GLU A 130 5.89 -6.04 -6.89
N THR A 131 4.72 -5.46 -7.16
CA THR A 131 4.59 -4.01 -7.34
C THR A 131 4.97 -3.25 -6.06
N LEU A 132 4.47 -3.69 -4.90
CA LEU A 132 4.80 -3.10 -3.60
C LEU A 132 6.29 -3.21 -3.27
N MET A 133 6.93 -4.34 -3.57
CA MET A 133 8.38 -4.50 -3.39
C MET A 133 9.18 -3.48 -4.20
N ASN A 134 8.77 -3.23 -5.44
CA ASN A 134 9.41 -2.22 -6.29
C ASN A 134 9.18 -0.80 -5.76
N ASP A 135 7.99 -0.50 -5.27
CA ASP A 135 7.65 0.80 -4.69
C ASP A 135 8.43 1.06 -3.40
N ARG A 136 8.54 0.07 -2.52
CA ARG A 136 9.39 0.13 -1.32
C ARG A 136 10.85 0.43 -1.67
N HIS A 137 11.38 -0.21 -2.70
CA HIS A 137 12.75 0.08 -3.15
C HIS A 137 12.92 1.54 -3.58
N ARG A 138 11.95 2.10 -4.30
CA ARG A 138 11.95 3.54 -4.70
C ARG A 138 11.91 4.47 -3.49
N ILE A 139 11.08 4.19 -2.50
CA ILE A 139 11.00 4.98 -1.27
C ILE A 139 12.33 4.98 -0.54
N ARG A 140 12.99 3.82 -0.42
CA ARG A 140 14.30 3.69 0.23
C ARG A 140 15.40 4.45 -0.50
N LEU A 141 15.40 4.44 -1.82
CA LEU A 141 16.35 5.24 -2.59
C LEU A 141 16.18 6.73 -2.27
N LEU A 142 14.94 7.22 -2.18
CA LEU A 142 14.66 8.62 -1.82
C LEU A 142 15.05 8.95 -0.38
N ALA A 143 14.87 8.02 0.55
CA ALA A 143 15.27 8.18 1.95
C ALA A 143 16.80 8.25 2.14
N SER A 144 17.56 7.60 1.26
CA SER A 144 19.04 7.55 1.33
C SER A 144 19.74 8.68 0.60
N GLU A 145 19.03 9.49 -0.21
CA GLU A 145 19.62 10.61 -0.95
C GLU A 145 19.57 11.90 -0.13
N PRO A 146 20.68 12.64 -0.02
CA PRO A 146 20.63 14.01 0.50
C PRO A 146 19.79 14.87 -0.44
N CYS A 147 18.96 15.75 0.12
CA CYS A 147 17.90 16.57 -0.51
C CYS A 147 18.21 17.28 -1.86
N ALA A 148 19.39 17.16 -2.43
CA ALA A 148 19.81 17.87 -3.64
C ALA A 148 19.46 17.15 -4.96
N ASP A 149 19.25 15.81 -4.96
CA ASP A 149 19.11 15.02 -6.21
C ASP A 149 17.75 14.30 -6.38
N LEU A 150 16.73 14.68 -5.64
CA LEU A 150 15.38 14.09 -5.71
C LEU A 150 14.72 14.19 -7.09
N ALA A 151 15.19 15.11 -7.94
CA ALA A 151 14.64 15.30 -9.29
C ALA A 151 14.99 14.16 -10.27
N VAL A 152 16.12 13.46 -10.06
CA VAL A 152 16.61 12.43 -10.98
C VAL A 152 15.87 11.10 -10.81
N VAL A 153 15.53 10.73 -9.59
CA VAL A 153 14.90 9.43 -9.28
C VAL A 153 13.42 9.39 -9.72
N ALA A 154 12.75 10.54 -9.71
CA ALA A 154 11.35 10.64 -10.15
C ALA A 154 11.17 10.40 -11.68
N SER A 155 12.23 10.58 -12.48
CA SER A 155 12.15 10.44 -13.93
C SER A 155 12.31 9.00 -14.46
N TYR A 156 12.74 8.05 -13.64
CA TYR A 156 12.91 6.65 -14.06
C TYR A 156 11.62 5.81 -14.06
N GLY A 157 10.46 6.39 -13.89
CA GLY A 157 9.19 5.68 -13.66
C GLY A 157 8.16 5.75 -14.80
N GLU A 158 8.43 6.37 -15.94
CA GLU A 158 7.50 6.30 -17.06
C GLU A 158 7.84 5.11 -17.98
N PRO A 159 6.92 4.13 -18.13
CA PRO A 159 7.04 3.17 -19.21
C PRO A 159 6.86 3.92 -20.53
N ALA A 160 7.84 3.78 -21.44
CA ALA A 160 7.76 4.30 -22.79
C ALA A 160 6.42 3.87 -23.43
N ARG A 161 5.59 4.83 -23.77
CA ARG A 161 4.42 4.61 -24.65
C ARG A 161 4.96 4.31 -26.05
N GLN A 162 4.79 3.07 -26.45
CA GLN A 162 4.72 2.72 -27.88
C GLN A 162 3.27 2.63 -28.29
#